data_607294a16499cd71cda51fb5fd2d69d3
#
_entry.id   607294a16499cd71cda51fb5fd2d69d3
#
_cell.length_a   1.000
_cell.length_b   1.000
_cell.length_c   1.000
_cell.angle_alpha   90.00
_cell.angle_beta   90.00
_cell.angle_gamma   90.00
#
_symmetry.space_group_name_H-M   'P 1'
#
loop_
_entity.id
_entity.type
_entity.pdbx_description
1 polymer ?
#
loop_
_entity_poly.entity_id
_entity_poly.type
_entity_poly.pdbx_seq_one_letter_code
_entity_poly.pdbx_strand_id
1 'polypeptide(L)'
;VPNALFGSFNPFAEEVAGDWLVHAPSGERKHLGDVYLNGRSFYEVHEVAAVSAASVRSEPIDGWTELAEPILDVDQTRYVWYAQVGEESTTIWANFQGADPTVELVEINVRRSIFHPMEHHLDYITVRGFEMAQAATPWTPPTADQPGLIGPNWAKGWVIEDNVIHDAKCSAISLGKEVSTGHNYATLRGDKPGYQYQLESVFSARQIGWDREHIGSHVVRRNTIFDCGQNGIVGHLGAVFSTIEDNHIHHIATKREFYGYEIAGIKLHAAIDVQILHNRIHDCTLGTWLDWQTQGTRVARNLLYANTRDLFVEVSHGPYVVDHNVLASRVALEVFSQGGAFVNNLVGGALRLEPVIDRATPYHRPHSTQVSGYAVICGGDDRFIGNLFLGGDADRAFRPDSKGHRVATYGTRGYDGYPATFVAYLEEVNRTSGDHTRFHGIKQPAYIHHNAYANGATPYEGETDAVLVQEPVSFSVVDEGTQVHLDIELPEPLTAPLIIPVTSGDLPRVRFADADFEEPDGSPVALHTDLLGNRKEQGAAYPAGPLAALSGGSARIRVW
;
A
#
# COMPACT_ATOMS: atom_id res chain seq x y z
N VAL A 1 14.73 -3.95 35.07
CA VAL A 1 14.70 -5.30 34.48
C VAL A 1 16.13 -5.81 34.36
N PRO A 2 16.50 -6.97 34.94
CA PRO A 2 17.82 -7.58 34.74
C PRO A 2 18.05 -7.92 33.26
N ASN A 3 19.21 -7.55 32.69
CA ASN A 3 19.54 -7.80 31.27
C ASN A 3 19.55 -9.30 30.93
N ALA A 4 19.84 -10.15 31.89
CA ALA A 4 19.80 -11.60 31.72
C ALA A 4 18.41 -12.14 31.29
N LEU A 5 17.33 -11.42 31.57
CA LEU A 5 15.97 -11.79 31.14
C LEU A 5 15.73 -11.57 29.64
N PHE A 6 16.51 -10.71 29.02
CA PHE A 6 16.46 -10.50 27.55
C PHE A 6 17.30 -11.53 26.78
N GLY A 7 18.20 -12.26 27.47
CA GLY A 7 19.13 -13.18 26.81
C GLY A 7 20.11 -12.44 25.88
N SER A 8 20.20 -12.88 24.62
CA SER A 8 21.08 -12.25 23.62
C SER A 8 20.44 -11.06 22.89
N PHE A 9 19.18 -10.73 23.19
CA PHE A 9 18.44 -9.66 22.49
C PHE A 9 17.72 -8.78 23.50
N ASN A 10 18.25 -7.58 23.72
CA ASN A 10 17.59 -6.55 24.53
C ASN A 10 16.98 -5.49 23.59
N PRO A 11 15.65 -5.46 23.39
CA PRO A 11 15.03 -4.53 22.48
C PRO A 11 15.20 -3.06 22.87
N PHE A 12 15.48 -2.75 24.14
CA PHE A 12 15.74 -1.40 24.62
C PHE A 12 17.17 -0.92 24.35
N ALA A 13 18.08 -1.84 23.97
CA ALA A 13 19.43 -1.54 23.51
C ALA A 13 19.54 -1.46 21.97
N GLU A 14 18.60 -2.07 21.27
CA GLU A 14 18.58 -2.14 19.82
C GLU A 14 17.84 -0.92 19.25
N GLU A 15 18.54 -0.04 18.58
CA GLU A 15 17.92 1.06 17.85
C GLU A 15 17.28 0.53 16.56
N VAL A 16 16.18 1.16 16.18
CA VAL A 16 15.61 0.98 14.85
C VAL A 16 16.62 1.49 13.83
N ALA A 17 17.13 0.59 13.00
CA ALA A 17 18.29 0.84 12.15
C ALA A 17 17.97 1.80 11.00
N GLY A 18 18.97 2.63 10.66
CA GLY A 18 19.11 3.27 9.37
C GLY A 18 19.03 4.80 9.38
N ASP A 19 19.71 5.36 8.42
CA ASP A 19 19.65 6.75 8.00
C ASP A 19 18.25 7.19 7.51
N TRP A 20 17.37 6.25 7.23
CA TRP A 20 15.95 6.47 6.87
C TRP A 20 15.16 7.16 7.98
N LEU A 21 15.58 7.04 9.24
CA LEU A 21 15.01 7.74 10.37
C LEU A 21 15.34 9.24 10.41
N VAL A 22 16.26 9.69 9.59
CA VAL A 22 16.56 11.13 9.42
C VAL A 22 15.31 11.90 8.99
N HIS A 23 14.37 11.21 8.37
CA HIS A 23 13.09 11.74 7.95
C HIS A 23 11.94 11.46 8.93
N ALA A 24 12.22 10.83 10.08
CA ALA A 24 11.19 10.66 11.11
C ALA A 24 10.67 12.05 11.54
N PRO A 25 9.36 12.20 11.82
CA PRO A 25 8.80 13.50 12.18
C PRO A 25 9.50 14.19 13.34
N SER A 26 10.09 13.42 14.26
CA SER A 26 10.85 13.93 15.40
C SER A 26 12.35 14.08 15.14
N GLY A 27 12.89 13.52 14.06
CA GLY A 27 14.35 13.42 13.83
C GLY A 27 15.09 12.58 14.85
N GLU A 28 14.38 11.88 15.73
CA GLU A 28 14.93 11.17 16.88
C GLU A 28 15.00 9.66 16.62
N ARG A 29 16.06 9.03 17.11
CA ARG A 29 16.18 7.58 17.02
C ARG A 29 15.17 6.89 17.91
N LYS A 30 14.68 5.74 17.47
CA LYS A 30 13.73 4.90 18.19
C LYS A 30 14.35 3.54 18.48
N HIS A 31 13.99 2.97 19.63
CA HIS A 31 14.40 1.62 20.00
C HIS A 31 13.32 0.60 19.60
N LEU A 32 13.72 -0.66 19.53
CA LEU A 32 12.79 -1.76 19.27
C LEU A 32 11.92 -2.09 20.49
N GLY A 33 12.32 -1.62 21.68
CA GLY A 33 11.56 -1.74 22.92
C GLY A 33 10.23 -1.00 22.84
N ASP A 34 9.25 -1.49 23.60
CA ASP A 34 8.00 -0.81 23.83
C ASP A 34 7.45 -1.16 25.22
N VAL A 35 6.57 -0.30 25.75
CA VAL A 35 5.89 -0.48 27.03
C VAL A 35 4.40 -0.46 26.81
N TYR A 36 3.67 -1.34 27.49
CA TYR A 36 2.22 -1.48 27.35
C TYR A 36 1.54 -1.36 28.71
N LEU A 37 0.39 -0.73 28.73
CA LEU A 37 -0.54 -0.72 29.86
C LEU A 37 -1.89 -1.26 29.39
N ASN A 38 -2.34 -2.38 29.95
CA ASN A 38 -3.58 -3.03 29.57
C ASN A 38 -3.69 -3.27 28.05
N GLY A 39 -2.60 -3.71 27.43
CA GLY A 39 -2.50 -3.97 26.00
C GLY A 39 -2.30 -2.74 25.10
N ARG A 40 -2.22 -1.52 25.66
CA ARG A 40 -2.03 -0.30 24.86
C ARG A 40 -0.58 0.17 24.93
N SER A 41 0.07 0.35 23.79
CA SER A 41 1.46 0.74 23.69
C SER A 41 1.68 2.25 23.97
N PHE A 42 2.81 2.58 24.56
CA PHE A 42 3.26 3.93 24.89
C PHE A 42 4.12 4.53 23.78
N TYR A 43 4.35 5.84 23.85
CA TYR A 43 5.26 6.56 22.94
C TYR A 43 6.65 6.70 23.58
N GLU A 44 7.68 6.48 22.80
CA GLU A 44 9.06 6.68 23.24
C GLU A 44 9.39 8.17 23.33
N VAL A 45 10.10 8.54 24.42
CA VAL A 45 10.75 9.85 24.61
C VAL A 45 12.24 9.66 24.90
N HIS A 46 13.06 10.71 24.78
CA HIS A 46 14.51 10.58 24.73
C HIS A 46 15.23 10.96 26.03
N GLU A 47 14.48 11.35 27.06
CA GLU A 47 15.03 11.69 28.37
C GLU A 47 14.02 11.46 29.50
N VAL A 48 14.51 11.21 30.69
CA VAL A 48 13.67 10.98 31.89
C VAL A 48 12.78 12.19 32.18
N ALA A 49 13.29 13.41 31.97
CA ALA A 49 12.52 14.63 32.22
C ALA A 49 11.23 14.69 31.37
N ALA A 50 11.30 14.23 30.12
CA ALA A 50 10.15 14.18 29.22
C ALA A 50 9.08 13.18 29.67
N VAL A 51 9.44 12.11 30.36
CA VAL A 51 8.47 11.18 30.95
C VAL A 51 7.61 11.87 32.00
N SER A 52 8.22 12.71 32.85
CA SER A 52 7.51 13.44 33.91
C SER A 52 6.69 14.62 33.37
N ALA A 53 7.10 15.20 32.25
CA ALA A 53 6.49 16.36 31.61
C ALA A 53 5.65 15.99 30.37
N ALA A 54 5.11 14.78 30.32
CA ALA A 54 4.36 14.29 29.18
C ALA A 54 3.19 15.21 28.81
N SER A 55 3.12 15.57 27.54
CA SER A 55 2.06 16.41 26.95
C SER A 55 1.50 15.75 25.71
N VAL A 56 0.32 16.18 25.28
CA VAL A 56 -0.26 15.73 24.02
C VAL A 56 0.64 16.11 22.84
N ARG A 57 0.75 15.23 21.87
CA ARG A 57 1.45 15.49 20.62
C ARG A 57 0.57 16.31 19.67
N SER A 58 1.19 17.15 18.87
CA SER A 58 0.54 17.81 17.75
C SER A 58 0.50 16.87 16.55
N GLU A 59 -0.51 17.03 15.71
CA GLU A 59 -0.60 16.32 14.44
C GLU A 59 0.62 16.63 13.56
N PRO A 60 1.36 15.62 13.11
CA PRO A 60 2.47 15.82 12.20
C PRO A 60 1.96 16.17 10.79
N ILE A 61 2.78 16.89 10.05
CA ILE A 61 2.54 17.08 8.62
C ILE A 61 3.22 15.93 7.88
N ASP A 62 2.45 15.19 7.07
CA ASP A 62 3.02 14.19 6.18
C ASP A 62 3.85 14.88 5.09
N GLY A 63 5.15 14.59 5.03
CA GLY A 63 6.07 15.23 4.09
C GLY A 63 5.85 14.79 2.64
N TRP A 64 5.05 13.76 2.41
CA TRP A 64 4.69 13.30 1.07
C TRP A 64 3.46 14.01 0.52
N THR A 65 2.44 14.17 1.35
CA THR A 65 1.18 14.80 0.97
C THR A 65 1.09 16.26 1.38
N GLU A 66 1.98 16.72 2.25
CA GLU A 66 1.95 18.04 2.91
C GLU A 66 0.64 18.29 3.71
N LEU A 67 -0.06 17.23 4.08
CA LEU A 67 -1.28 17.26 4.86
C LEU A 67 -1.03 16.92 6.32
N ALA A 68 -1.81 17.55 7.22
CA ALA A 68 -1.82 17.13 8.61
C ALA A 68 -2.37 15.70 8.70
N GLU A 69 -1.67 14.84 9.43
CA GLU A 69 -2.10 13.48 9.71
C GLU A 69 -2.77 13.42 11.07
N PRO A 70 -4.03 12.97 11.14
CA PRO A 70 -4.75 12.92 12.38
C PRO A 70 -4.08 11.96 13.37
N ILE A 71 -4.02 12.35 14.63
CA ILE A 71 -3.71 11.45 15.74
C ILE A 71 -5.04 10.89 16.24
N LEU A 72 -5.28 9.62 16.05
CA LEU A 72 -6.57 8.98 16.31
C LEU A 72 -6.93 8.98 17.79
N ASP A 73 -5.94 8.86 18.68
CA ASP A 73 -6.11 8.98 20.12
C ASP A 73 -5.09 9.96 20.70
N VAL A 74 -5.50 11.22 20.79
CA VAL A 74 -4.64 12.32 21.28
C VAL A 74 -4.24 12.11 22.74
N ASP A 75 -5.14 11.58 23.58
CA ASP A 75 -4.86 11.37 25.00
C ASP A 75 -3.85 10.24 25.22
N GLN A 76 -3.82 9.22 24.35
CA GLN A 76 -2.83 8.16 24.42
C GLN A 76 -1.40 8.68 24.23
N THR A 77 -1.20 9.82 23.56
CA THR A 77 0.14 10.40 23.36
C THR A 77 0.82 10.90 24.64
N ARG A 78 0.08 11.00 25.76
CA ARG A 78 0.63 11.30 27.08
C ARG A 78 1.25 10.09 27.78
N TYR A 79 0.93 8.89 27.33
CA TYR A 79 1.55 7.67 27.83
C TYR A 79 2.89 7.50 27.15
N VAL A 80 3.94 7.85 27.85
CA VAL A 80 5.30 7.90 27.32
C VAL A 80 6.25 7.08 28.16
N TRP A 81 7.32 6.56 27.53
CA TRP A 81 8.37 5.82 28.19
C TRP A 81 9.76 6.24 27.72
N TYR A 82 10.76 5.98 28.59
CA TYR A 82 12.18 6.10 28.30
C TYR A 82 12.92 4.94 28.96
N ALA A 83 13.99 4.46 28.35
CA ALA A 83 14.84 3.43 28.92
C ALA A 83 16.30 3.83 28.92
N GLN A 84 17.00 3.38 29.95
CA GLN A 84 18.46 3.45 30.04
C GLN A 84 19.01 2.06 30.27
N VAL A 85 19.84 1.60 29.32
CA VAL A 85 20.50 0.30 29.38
C VAL A 85 21.83 0.44 30.08
N GLY A 86 21.99 -0.24 31.21
CA GLY A 86 23.25 -0.36 31.95
C GLY A 86 23.91 -1.73 31.71
N GLU A 87 25.00 -2.01 32.36
CA GLU A 87 25.76 -3.27 32.18
C GLU A 87 24.97 -4.50 32.65
N GLU A 88 24.29 -4.42 33.79
CA GLU A 88 23.57 -5.56 34.38
C GLU A 88 22.04 -5.43 34.26
N SER A 89 21.52 -4.24 34.08
CA SER A 89 20.08 -3.99 34.08
C SER A 89 19.68 -2.86 33.15
N THR A 90 18.45 -2.98 32.64
CA THR A 90 17.74 -1.94 31.90
C THR A 90 16.73 -1.28 32.85
N THR A 91 16.85 0.03 33.05
CA THR A 91 15.87 0.82 33.82
C THR A 91 14.91 1.47 32.86
N ILE A 92 13.61 1.25 33.07
CA ILE A 92 12.54 1.79 32.25
C ILE A 92 11.70 2.73 33.08
N TRP A 93 11.52 3.95 32.62
CA TRP A 93 10.59 4.93 33.16
C TRP A 93 9.39 5.04 32.25
N ALA A 94 8.19 5.04 32.83
CA ALA A 94 6.96 5.18 32.07
C ALA A 94 5.96 6.09 32.83
N ASN A 95 5.22 6.89 32.08
CA ASN A 95 4.18 7.74 32.65
C ASN A 95 2.81 7.08 32.49
N PHE A 96 2.30 6.50 33.54
CA PHE A 96 1.03 5.77 33.57
C PHE A 96 -0.20 6.67 33.74
N GLN A 97 -0.06 8.00 33.72
CA GLN A 97 -1.15 8.97 33.82
C GLN A 97 -2.03 8.78 35.07
N GLY A 98 -1.43 8.34 36.16
CA GLY A 98 -2.11 8.11 37.45
C GLY A 98 -2.64 6.69 37.68
N ALA A 99 -2.54 5.80 36.70
CA ALA A 99 -2.78 4.37 36.94
C ALA A 99 -1.69 3.77 37.82
N ASP A 100 -2.06 2.85 38.69
CA ASP A 100 -1.11 2.14 39.58
C ASP A 100 -0.50 0.92 38.87
N PRO A 101 0.77 0.96 38.46
CA PRO A 101 1.39 -0.13 37.72
C PRO A 101 1.56 -1.42 38.55
N THR A 102 1.28 -1.37 39.85
CA THR A 102 1.35 -2.59 40.72
C THR A 102 0.08 -3.43 40.67
N VAL A 103 -1.03 -2.88 40.19
CA VAL A 103 -2.33 -3.54 40.08
C VAL A 103 -2.83 -3.68 38.64
N GLU A 104 -2.27 -2.91 37.73
CA GLU A 104 -2.58 -2.97 36.30
C GLU A 104 -1.66 -3.93 35.55
N LEU A 105 -2.09 -4.39 34.38
CA LEU A 105 -1.25 -5.21 33.49
C LEU A 105 -0.24 -4.31 32.77
N VAL A 106 1.03 -4.38 33.21
CA VAL A 106 2.14 -3.70 32.57
C VAL A 106 3.05 -4.71 31.88
N GLU A 107 3.29 -4.51 30.61
CA GLU A 107 4.08 -5.42 29.78
C GLU A 107 5.17 -4.68 29.03
N ILE A 108 6.19 -5.40 28.60
CA ILE A 108 7.25 -4.94 27.70
C ILE A 108 7.48 -6.02 26.64
N ASN A 109 7.83 -5.62 25.43
CA ASN A 109 8.23 -6.57 24.40
C ASN A 109 9.65 -7.11 24.67
N VAL A 110 9.85 -8.40 24.40
CA VAL A 110 11.14 -9.09 24.66
C VAL A 110 11.56 -10.03 23.54
N ARG A 111 10.77 -10.13 22.47
CA ARG A 111 11.03 -11.02 21.34
C ARG A 111 11.02 -10.24 20.02
N ARG A 112 11.97 -10.57 19.14
CA ARG A 112 12.05 -9.95 17.81
C ARG A 112 10.91 -10.41 16.90
N SER A 113 10.56 -11.68 16.98
CA SER A 113 9.47 -12.30 16.22
C SER A 113 8.79 -13.39 17.06
N ILE A 114 7.57 -13.76 16.72
CA ILE A 114 6.82 -14.81 17.39
C ILE A 114 6.91 -16.11 16.59
N PHE A 115 6.70 -16.04 15.28
CA PHE A 115 6.74 -17.19 14.39
C PHE A 115 7.51 -16.87 13.12
N HIS A 116 8.84 -17.04 13.18
CA HIS A 116 9.75 -16.72 12.07
C HIS A 116 10.82 -17.81 11.96
N PRO A 117 10.84 -18.59 10.86
CA PRO A 117 11.86 -19.63 10.67
C PRO A 117 13.26 -19.04 10.51
N MET A 118 14.24 -19.71 11.10
CA MET A 118 15.66 -19.35 10.92
C MET A 118 16.28 -19.98 9.67
N GLU A 119 15.63 -21.02 9.14
CA GLU A 119 16.04 -21.72 7.93
C GLU A 119 15.13 -21.36 6.76
N HIS A 120 15.69 -21.30 5.55
CA HIS A 120 14.96 -21.10 4.32
C HIS A 120 14.27 -22.39 3.86
N HIS A 121 13.28 -22.27 2.96
CA HIS A 121 12.56 -23.40 2.35
C HIS A 121 11.86 -24.33 3.36
N LEU A 122 11.42 -23.79 4.49
CA LEU A 122 10.44 -24.45 5.34
C LEU A 122 9.04 -24.18 4.77
N ASP A 123 8.69 -24.95 3.77
CA ASP A 123 7.53 -24.73 2.90
C ASP A 123 6.23 -25.29 3.47
N TYR A 124 5.09 -24.78 2.98
CA TYR A 124 3.74 -25.32 3.21
C TYR A 124 3.33 -25.39 4.68
N ILE A 125 3.72 -24.38 5.48
CA ILE A 125 3.30 -24.26 6.87
C ILE A 125 1.99 -23.47 6.94
N THR A 126 1.05 -23.95 7.75
CA THR A 126 -0.19 -23.23 8.07
C THR A 126 -0.15 -22.72 9.51
N VAL A 127 -0.38 -21.42 9.69
CA VAL A 127 -0.50 -20.76 11.00
C VAL A 127 -1.90 -20.18 11.10
N ARG A 128 -2.71 -20.68 12.03
CA ARG A 128 -4.13 -20.35 12.13
C ARG A 128 -4.64 -20.29 13.56
N GLY A 129 -5.52 -19.30 13.85
CA GLY A 129 -6.29 -19.22 15.08
C GLY A 129 -5.50 -18.73 16.29
N PHE A 130 -4.42 -17.97 16.07
CA PHE A 130 -3.62 -17.38 17.13
C PHE A 130 -3.94 -15.90 17.31
N GLU A 131 -3.81 -15.43 18.54
CA GLU A 131 -3.58 -14.02 18.84
C GLU A 131 -2.07 -13.84 19.09
N MET A 132 -1.43 -12.97 18.33
CA MET A 132 0.01 -12.75 18.37
C MET A 132 0.29 -11.25 18.45
N ALA A 133 1.04 -10.84 19.47
CA ALA A 133 1.26 -9.42 19.75
C ALA A 133 2.65 -9.09 20.30
N GLN A 134 2.97 -7.79 20.34
CA GLN A 134 4.08 -7.21 21.13
C GLN A 134 5.46 -7.71 20.68
N ALA A 135 5.70 -7.79 19.36
CA ALA A 135 7.00 -8.17 18.83
C ALA A 135 7.88 -6.94 18.57
N ALA A 136 9.14 -7.04 18.98
CA ALA A 136 10.18 -6.03 18.75
C ALA A 136 10.77 -6.18 17.33
N THR A 137 9.91 -6.13 16.30
CA THR A 137 10.33 -6.28 14.91
C THR A 137 11.16 -5.07 14.45
N PRO A 138 12.25 -5.28 13.71
CA PRO A 138 13.08 -4.18 13.23
C PRO A 138 12.39 -3.42 12.09
N TRP A 139 12.71 -2.13 11.97
CA TRP A 139 12.40 -1.38 10.77
C TRP A 139 13.40 -1.74 9.67
N THR A 140 12.90 -1.90 8.46
CA THR A 140 13.72 -2.40 7.36
C THR A 140 13.47 -1.62 6.08
N PRO A 141 14.53 -1.15 5.43
CA PRO A 141 14.45 -0.53 4.11
C PRO A 141 14.30 -1.57 2.99
N PRO A 142 14.04 -1.14 1.76
CA PRO A 142 13.72 -2.01 0.62
C PRO A 142 14.74 -3.09 0.30
N THR A 143 16.02 -2.84 0.58
CA THR A 143 17.10 -3.77 0.22
C THR A 143 17.50 -4.74 1.33
N ALA A 144 16.87 -4.62 2.50
CA ALA A 144 17.19 -5.46 3.65
C ALA A 144 16.22 -6.62 3.84
N ASP A 145 16.65 -7.56 4.66
CA ASP A 145 15.76 -8.54 5.26
C ASP A 145 14.67 -7.82 6.08
N GLN A 146 13.43 -8.23 5.92
CA GLN A 146 12.25 -7.61 6.52
C GLN A 146 11.52 -8.60 7.43
N PRO A 147 12.09 -8.99 8.57
CA PRO A 147 11.41 -9.91 9.48
C PRO A 147 10.16 -9.24 10.09
N GLY A 148 9.04 -9.96 10.04
CA GLY A 148 7.81 -9.59 10.71
C GLY A 148 7.66 -10.24 12.07
N LEU A 149 6.56 -9.92 12.75
CA LEU A 149 6.10 -10.65 13.92
C LEU A 149 5.89 -12.14 13.55
N ILE A 150 5.33 -12.39 12.36
CA ILE A 150 5.20 -13.70 11.72
C ILE A 150 5.57 -13.61 10.25
N GLY A 151 6.12 -14.70 9.69
CA GLY A 151 6.33 -14.82 8.25
C GLY A 151 7.17 -16.02 7.83
N PRO A 152 7.12 -16.38 6.54
CA PRO A 152 7.81 -17.55 6.01
C PRO A 152 9.34 -17.40 5.89
N ASN A 153 9.89 -16.20 6.10
CA ASN A 153 11.27 -15.85 5.75
C ASN A 153 11.51 -15.99 4.22
N TRP A 154 12.13 -17.05 3.74
CA TRP A 154 12.34 -17.34 2.33
C TRP A 154 11.86 -18.76 2.03
N ALA A 155 10.58 -18.90 1.63
CA ALA A 155 9.90 -20.17 1.50
C ALA A 155 8.70 -20.08 0.53
N LYS A 156 7.98 -21.19 0.37
CA LYS A 156 6.83 -21.32 -0.51
C LYS A 156 5.58 -21.81 0.21
N GLY A 157 4.42 -21.34 -0.23
CA GLY A 157 3.13 -21.98 0.04
C GLY A 157 2.64 -21.90 1.48
N TRP A 158 3.07 -20.91 2.27
CA TRP A 158 2.52 -20.71 3.61
C TRP A 158 1.08 -20.25 3.57
N VAL A 159 0.30 -20.69 4.55
CA VAL A 159 -1.06 -20.21 4.80
C VAL A 159 -1.09 -19.55 6.18
N ILE A 160 -1.39 -18.24 6.19
CA ILE A 160 -1.55 -17.45 7.42
C ILE A 160 -3.01 -16.99 7.45
N GLU A 161 -3.82 -17.61 8.31
CA GLU A 161 -5.26 -17.40 8.27
C GLU A 161 -5.92 -17.37 9.65
N ASP A 162 -7.01 -16.62 9.75
CA ASP A 162 -7.86 -16.60 10.96
C ASP A 162 -7.08 -16.21 12.24
N ASN A 163 -6.05 -15.34 12.12
CA ASN A 163 -5.27 -14.85 13.26
C ASN A 163 -5.66 -13.42 13.63
N VAL A 164 -5.38 -13.05 14.87
CA VAL A 164 -5.35 -11.66 15.36
C VAL A 164 -3.89 -11.29 15.58
N ILE A 165 -3.40 -10.25 14.90
CA ILE A 165 -1.98 -9.87 14.92
C ILE A 165 -1.88 -8.37 15.17
N HIS A 166 -1.19 -7.97 16.25
CA HIS A 166 -1.14 -6.56 16.61
C HIS A 166 0.13 -6.19 17.39
N ASP A 167 0.35 -4.89 17.60
CA ASP A 167 1.47 -4.35 18.37
C ASP A 167 2.84 -4.90 17.93
N ALA A 168 3.06 -5.08 16.63
CA ALA A 168 4.41 -5.24 16.10
C ALA A 168 5.09 -3.86 16.09
N LYS A 169 6.29 -3.76 16.63
CA LYS A 169 7.04 -2.47 16.65
C LYS A 169 7.14 -1.88 15.23
N CYS A 170 7.40 -2.73 14.25
CA CYS A 170 7.40 -2.36 12.83
C CYS A 170 6.37 -3.20 12.04
N SER A 171 6.75 -4.35 11.51
CA SER A 171 5.90 -5.11 10.58
C SER A 171 5.24 -6.33 11.25
N ALA A 172 3.95 -6.55 10.97
CA ALA A 172 3.21 -7.70 11.49
C ALA A 172 3.53 -8.97 10.69
N ILE A 173 3.10 -9.06 9.43
CA ILE A 173 3.38 -10.20 8.55
C ILE A 173 4.45 -9.82 7.55
N SER A 174 5.52 -10.62 7.43
CA SER A 174 6.49 -10.49 6.34
C SER A 174 6.43 -11.71 5.44
N LEU A 175 6.28 -11.50 4.14
CA LEU A 175 6.29 -12.55 3.12
C LEU A 175 7.70 -12.89 2.63
N GLY A 176 8.71 -12.30 3.28
CA GLY A 176 10.08 -12.72 3.21
C GLY A 176 10.95 -12.02 2.17
N LYS A 177 12.23 -12.12 2.46
CA LYS A 177 13.35 -11.76 1.60
C LYS A 177 14.57 -12.57 2.03
N GLU A 178 15.32 -13.07 1.08
CA GLU A 178 16.57 -13.74 1.37
C GLU A 178 17.70 -12.71 1.55
N VAL A 179 18.38 -12.74 2.71
CA VAL A 179 19.33 -11.72 3.17
C VAL A 179 20.54 -11.54 2.24
N SER A 180 21.01 -12.60 1.57
CA SER A 180 22.14 -12.51 0.66
C SER A 180 21.86 -11.70 -0.60
N THR A 181 20.58 -11.45 -0.92
CA THR A 181 20.20 -10.64 -2.07
C THR A 181 20.38 -9.15 -1.86
N GLY A 182 20.62 -8.70 -0.63
CA GLY A 182 20.87 -7.30 -0.28
C GLY A 182 20.68 -7.04 1.21
N HIS A 183 21.23 -5.94 1.68
CA HIS A 183 21.20 -5.53 3.09
C HIS A 183 21.21 -4.00 3.23
N ASN A 184 20.88 -3.50 4.43
CA ASN A 184 20.85 -2.07 4.75
C ASN A 184 22.17 -1.31 4.51
N TYR A 185 23.29 -1.96 4.78
CA TYR A 185 24.59 -1.30 4.68
C TYR A 185 24.92 -0.80 3.27
N ALA A 186 24.23 -1.31 2.26
CA ALA A 186 24.37 -0.84 0.90
C ALA A 186 23.95 0.63 0.76
N THR A 187 22.87 1.06 1.39
CA THR A 187 22.40 2.45 1.37
C THR A 187 23.29 3.37 2.19
N LEU A 188 23.89 2.87 3.28
CA LEU A 188 24.78 3.64 4.14
C LEU A 188 26.11 3.98 3.47
N ARG A 189 26.59 3.16 2.54
CA ARG A 189 27.87 3.42 1.84
C ARG A 189 27.79 4.64 0.93
N GLY A 190 26.62 4.94 0.35
CA GLY A 190 26.40 6.08 -0.54
C GLY A 190 27.26 6.06 -1.82
N ASP A 191 27.80 4.89 -2.21
CA ASP A 191 28.69 4.73 -3.37
C ASP A 191 27.92 4.54 -4.69
N LYS A 192 26.62 4.36 -4.62
CA LYS A 192 25.69 4.30 -5.75
C LYS A 192 24.25 4.60 -5.30
N PRO A 193 23.34 4.91 -6.24
CA PRO A 193 21.95 5.18 -5.90
C PRO A 193 21.25 3.98 -5.23
N GLY A 194 20.30 4.23 -4.32
CA GLY A 194 19.57 3.19 -3.60
C GLY A 194 18.82 2.22 -4.53
N TYR A 195 18.20 2.73 -5.60
CA TYR A 195 17.54 1.88 -6.59
C TYR A 195 18.52 0.98 -7.39
N GLN A 196 19.80 1.31 -7.48
CA GLN A 196 20.81 0.39 -8.04
C GLN A 196 20.98 -0.85 -7.17
N TYR A 197 20.96 -0.70 -5.86
CA TYR A 197 20.98 -1.84 -4.94
C TYR A 197 19.73 -2.71 -5.08
N GLN A 198 18.57 -2.10 -5.33
CA GLN A 198 17.33 -2.85 -5.56
C GLN A 198 17.40 -3.67 -6.86
N LEU A 199 17.94 -3.11 -7.93
CA LEU A 199 18.20 -3.86 -9.18
C LEU A 199 19.13 -5.04 -8.92
N GLU A 200 20.24 -4.81 -8.23
CA GLU A 200 21.21 -5.87 -7.88
C GLU A 200 20.57 -6.96 -7.03
N SER A 201 19.67 -6.60 -6.11
CA SER A 201 18.91 -7.56 -5.30
C SER A 201 18.06 -8.50 -6.17
N VAL A 202 17.38 -7.97 -7.18
CA VAL A 202 16.58 -8.77 -8.13
C VAL A 202 17.43 -9.76 -8.91
N PHE A 203 18.58 -9.32 -9.44
CA PHE A 203 19.47 -10.19 -10.17
C PHE A 203 20.12 -11.25 -9.28
N SER A 204 20.49 -10.89 -8.05
CA SER A 204 21.00 -11.84 -7.07
C SER A 204 19.95 -12.89 -6.70
N ALA A 205 18.70 -12.48 -6.50
CA ALA A 205 17.61 -13.38 -6.20
C ALA A 205 17.38 -14.41 -7.33
N ARG A 206 17.49 -13.99 -8.58
CA ARG A 206 17.39 -14.93 -9.73
C ARG A 206 18.47 -16.00 -9.70
N GLN A 207 19.63 -15.71 -9.17
CA GLN A 207 20.74 -16.68 -9.09
C GLN A 207 20.54 -17.72 -7.98
N ILE A 208 19.72 -17.42 -6.98
CA ILE A 208 19.44 -18.29 -5.83
C ILE A 208 18.06 -18.97 -5.87
N GLY A 209 17.38 -18.96 -7.02
CA GLY A 209 16.10 -19.66 -7.18
C GLY A 209 14.87 -18.84 -6.86
N TRP A 210 14.88 -17.53 -7.16
CA TRP A 210 13.67 -16.72 -7.09
C TRP A 210 12.77 -17.01 -8.30
N ASP A 211 11.86 -17.96 -8.15
CA ASP A 211 10.92 -18.39 -9.17
C ASP A 211 9.67 -19.04 -8.54
N ARG A 212 8.67 -19.36 -9.39
CA ARG A 212 7.39 -19.94 -8.97
C ARG A 212 7.53 -21.35 -8.35
N GLU A 213 8.58 -22.07 -8.68
CA GLU A 213 8.80 -23.41 -8.15
C GLU A 213 9.24 -23.38 -6.68
N HIS A 214 10.04 -22.39 -6.31
CA HIS A 214 10.74 -22.37 -5.02
C HIS A 214 10.19 -21.34 -4.02
N ILE A 215 9.63 -20.20 -4.46
CA ILE A 215 9.32 -19.08 -3.56
C ILE A 215 7.91 -18.54 -3.79
N GLY A 216 7.31 -17.98 -2.74
CA GLY A 216 6.03 -17.29 -2.82
C GLY A 216 4.82 -18.20 -2.77
N SER A 217 3.77 -17.88 -3.51
CA SER A 217 2.50 -18.63 -3.52
C SER A 217 1.88 -18.76 -2.12
N HIS A 218 2.06 -17.76 -1.28
CA HIS A 218 1.48 -17.71 0.06
C HIS A 218 0.00 -17.34 0.00
N VAL A 219 -0.75 -17.76 1.01
CA VAL A 219 -2.14 -17.35 1.22
C VAL A 219 -2.23 -16.66 2.58
N VAL A 220 -2.58 -15.37 2.58
CA VAL A 220 -2.79 -14.57 3.79
C VAL A 220 -4.25 -14.14 3.80
N ARG A 221 -5.06 -14.71 4.71
CA ARG A 221 -6.49 -14.45 4.66
C ARG A 221 -7.20 -14.48 6.01
N ARG A 222 -8.26 -13.68 6.08
CA ARG A 222 -9.14 -13.61 7.27
C ARG A 222 -8.38 -13.31 8.56
N ASN A 223 -7.29 -12.56 8.46
CA ASN A 223 -6.60 -12.06 9.63
C ASN A 223 -7.12 -10.67 10.00
N THR A 224 -7.12 -10.36 11.28
CA THR A 224 -7.26 -9.00 11.80
C THR A 224 -5.88 -8.50 12.21
N ILE A 225 -5.42 -7.39 11.59
CA ILE A 225 -4.06 -6.87 11.78
C ILE A 225 -4.15 -5.40 12.14
N PHE A 226 -3.59 -4.99 13.29
CA PHE A 226 -3.72 -3.60 13.75
C PHE A 226 -2.59 -3.16 14.69
N ASP A 227 -2.52 -1.85 14.94
CA ASP A 227 -1.57 -1.21 15.86
C ASP A 227 -0.10 -1.58 15.60
N CYS A 228 0.29 -1.70 14.34
CA CYS A 228 1.66 -1.99 13.96
C CYS A 228 2.36 -0.72 13.47
N GLY A 229 3.61 -0.53 13.88
CA GLY A 229 4.32 0.75 13.71
C GLY A 229 4.73 1.07 12.28
N GLN A 230 4.85 0.05 11.41
CA GLN A 230 5.29 0.22 10.02
C GLN A 230 4.34 -0.44 9.02
N ASN A 231 4.19 -1.74 9.01
CA ASN A 231 3.37 -2.45 8.03
C ASN A 231 2.42 -3.47 8.68
N GLY A 232 1.25 -3.63 8.07
CA GLY A 232 0.40 -4.79 8.33
C GLY A 232 0.97 -6.03 7.64
N ILE A 233 1.13 -5.97 6.33
CA ILE A 233 1.73 -7.03 5.51
C ILE A 233 2.83 -6.42 4.65
N VAL A 234 4.04 -6.96 4.73
CA VAL A 234 5.17 -6.52 3.92
C VAL A 234 5.77 -7.69 3.14
N GLY A 235 6.32 -7.43 1.97
CA GLY A 235 7.06 -8.41 1.20
C GLY A 235 8.04 -7.77 0.24
N HIS A 236 9.25 -8.31 0.19
CA HIS A 236 10.24 -7.96 -0.82
C HIS A 236 10.77 -9.23 -1.48
N LEU A 237 10.43 -9.44 -2.74
CA LEU A 237 10.70 -10.64 -3.53
C LEU A 237 9.91 -11.89 -3.10
N GLY A 238 9.76 -12.17 -1.80
CA GLY A 238 9.07 -13.36 -1.30
C GLY A 238 7.55 -13.35 -1.49
N ALA A 239 6.94 -12.20 -1.77
CA ALA A 239 5.49 -12.08 -1.94
C ALA A 239 4.96 -12.57 -3.30
N VAL A 240 5.83 -12.93 -4.25
CA VAL A 240 5.42 -13.32 -5.61
C VAL A 240 4.40 -14.46 -5.62
N PHE A 241 3.45 -14.40 -6.55
CA PHE A 241 2.43 -15.44 -6.77
C PHE A 241 1.48 -15.70 -5.60
N SER A 242 1.39 -14.76 -4.65
CA SER A 242 0.63 -14.93 -3.40
C SER A 242 -0.77 -14.34 -3.51
N THR A 243 -1.66 -14.79 -2.61
CA THR A 243 -3.01 -14.26 -2.43
C THR A 243 -3.14 -13.65 -1.04
N ILE A 244 -3.62 -12.40 -1.00
CA ILE A 244 -3.91 -11.64 0.22
C ILE A 244 -5.38 -11.27 0.17
N GLU A 245 -6.23 -11.98 0.94
CA GLU A 245 -7.68 -11.85 0.79
C GLU A 245 -8.43 -11.83 2.12
N ASP A 246 -9.56 -11.15 2.14
CA ASP A 246 -10.48 -11.14 3.29
C ASP A 246 -9.83 -10.67 4.61
N ASN A 247 -8.74 -9.90 4.59
CA ASN A 247 -8.12 -9.41 5.81
C ASN A 247 -8.75 -8.08 6.24
N HIS A 248 -8.81 -7.86 7.55
CA HIS A 248 -9.13 -6.58 8.16
C HIS A 248 -7.84 -5.96 8.70
N ILE A 249 -7.37 -4.88 8.07
CA ILE A 249 -6.10 -4.21 8.39
C ILE A 249 -6.40 -2.79 8.78
N HIS A 250 -5.97 -2.36 9.98
CA HIS A 250 -6.25 -1.01 10.44
C HIS A 250 -5.21 -0.48 11.45
N HIS A 251 -5.18 0.83 11.66
CA HIS A 251 -4.28 1.48 12.60
C HIS A 251 -2.80 1.15 12.34
N ILE A 252 -2.40 1.15 11.07
CA ILE A 252 -1.00 0.90 10.70
C ILE A 252 -0.25 2.23 10.58
N ALA A 253 0.91 2.30 11.25
CA ALA A 253 1.79 3.48 11.36
C ALA A 253 1.12 4.71 12.01
N THR A 254 0.05 4.54 12.77
CA THR A 254 -0.72 5.64 13.38
C THR A 254 0.01 6.37 14.48
N LYS A 255 1.00 5.76 15.12
CA LYS A 255 1.88 6.44 16.07
C LYS A 255 2.77 7.51 15.40
N ARG A 256 2.95 7.45 14.08
CA ARG A 256 3.83 8.35 13.32
C ARG A 256 5.27 8.39 13.85
N GLU A 257 5.74 7.27 14.37
CA GLU A 257 7.13 7.11 14.85
C GLU A 257 8.11 6.87 13.70
N PHE A 258 7.64 6.27 12.62
CA PHE A 258 8.39 6.05 11.38
C PHE A 258 7.74 6.85 10.25
N TYR A 259 8.55 7.34 9.32
CA TYR A 259 8.07 8.27 8.31
C TYR A 259 8.49 7.89 6.89
N GLY A 260 7.54 8.05 5.97
CA GLY A 260 7.75 8.22 4.53
C GLY A 260 8.06 6.95 3.76
N TYR A 261 8.89 6.09 4.27
CA TYR A 261 9.39 4.93 3.55
C TYR A 261 8.85 3.63 4.16
N GLU A 262 8.47 2.70 3.28
CA GLU A 262 8.11 1.33 3.66
C GLU A 262 6.95 1.23 4.68
N ILE A 263 5.96 2.13 4.61
CA ILE A 263 4.82 2.13 5.54
C ILE A 263 3.50 1.96 4.80
N ALA A 264 2.77 0.90 5.10
CA ALA A 264 1.40 0.70 4.59
C ALA A 264 0.66 -0.42 5.33
N GLY A 265 -0.65 -0.48 5.16
CA GLY A 265 -1.43 -1.68 5.49
C GLY A 265 -0.90 -2.90 4.75
N ILE A 266 -0.70 -2.77 3.43
CA ILE A 266 -0.01 -3.78 2.59
C ILE A 266 1.08 -3.06 1.80
N LYS A 267 2.34 -3.48 1.96
CA LYS A 267 3.51 -2.93 1.25
C LYS A 267 4.27 -4.04 0.55
N LEU A 268 4.30 -4.01 -0.79
CA LEU A 268 4.99 -5.04 -1.56
C LEU A 268 5.96 -4.44 -2.57
N HIS A 269 7.17 -5.02 -2.63
CA HIS A 269 8.10 -4.88 -3.73
C HIS A 269 8.04 -6.12 -4.60
N ALA A 270 8.15 -5.96 -5.90
CA ALA A 270 8.09 -7.05 -6.87
C ALA A 270 6.80 -7.89 -6.70
N ALA A 271 5.66 -7.21 -6.66
CA ALA A 271 4.36 -7.87 -6.63
C ALA A 271 4.06 -8.47 -8.01
N ILE A 272 4.59 -9.67 -8.25
CA ILE A 272 4.40 -10.42 -9.51
C ILE A 272 3.32 -11.46 -9.29
N ASP A 273 2.24 -11.40 -10.09
CA ASP A 273 1.07 -12.29 -9.99
C ASP A 273 0.47 -12.34 -8.57
N VAL A 274 0.47 -11.24 -7.86
CA VAL A 274 -0.14 -11.17 -6.52
C VAL A 274 -1.61 -10.80 -6.64
N GLN A 275 -2.45 -11.50 -5.88
CA GLN A 275 -3.88 -11.23 -5.81
C GLN A 275 -4.20 -10.56 -4.47
N ILE A 276 -4.67 -9.30 -4.48
CA ILE A 276 -5.07 -8.53 -3.29
C ILE A 276 -6.58 -8.32 -3.39
N LEU A 277 -7.34 -9.18 -2.71
CA LEU A 277 -8.77 -9.34 -2.97
C LEU A 277 -9.60 -9.13 -1.70
N HIS A 278 -10.63 -8.32 -1.80
CA HIS A 278 -11.64 -8.20 -0.74
C HIS A 278 -11.04 -7.98 0.65
N ASN A 279 -10.05 -7.05 0.78
CA ASN A 279 -9.53 -6.63 2.08
C ASN A 279 -10.21 -5.34 2.51
N ARG A 280 -10.39 -5.17 3.82
CA ARG A 280 -10.82 -3.94 4.46
C ARG A 280 -9.60 -3.27 5.10
N ILE A 281 -9.25 -2.05 4.66
CA ILE A 281 -8.04 -1.35 5.09
C ILE A 281 -8.40 0.08 5.45
N HIS A 282 -8.20 0.46 6.71
CA HIS A 282 -8.57 1.79 7.18
C HIS A 282 -7.69 2.30 8.33
N ASP A 283 -7.74 3.61 8.58
CA ASP A 283 -6.95 4.26 9.63
C ASP A 283 -5.46 3.93 9.54
N CYS A 284 -4.92 3.90 8.32
CA CYS A 284 -3.52 3.69 8.03
C CYS A 284 -2.89 4.95 7.43
N THR A 285 -1.58 5.13 7.58
CA THR A 285 -0.86 6.21 6.85
C THR A 285 -1.01 6.00 5.35
N LEU A 286 -0.88 4.76 4.89
CA LEU A 286 -1.12 4.35 3.51
C LEU A 286 -1.81 2.98 3.52
N GLY A 287 -2.88 2.84 2.77
CA GLY A 287 -3.63 1.58 2.72
C GLY A 287 -2.84 0.47 2.03
N THR A 288 -2.55 0.64 0.75
CA THR A 288 -1.80 -0.34 -0.05
C THR A 288 -0.74 0.36 -0.90
N TRP A 289 0.49 -0.12 -0.81
CA TRP A 289 1.60 0.37 -1.62
C TRP A 289 2.23 -0.78 -2.42
N LEU A 290 2.06 -0.72 -3.73
CA LEU A 290 2.71 -1.61 -4.69
C LEU A 290 3.90 -0.88 -5.28
N ASP A 291 5.07 -1.17 -4.76
CA ASP A 291 6.31 -0.52 -5.12
C ASP A 291 7.15 -1.45 -6.01
N TRP A 292 7.87 -0.89 -6.92
CA TRP A 292 8.81 -1.58 -7.82
C TRP A 292 8.31 -2.92 -8.40
N GLN A 293 8.21 -3.00 -9.72
CA GLN A 293 8.03 -4.25 -10.47
C GLN A 293 6.66 -4.93 -10.24
N THR A 294 5.62 -4.17 -9.96
CA THR A 294 4.27 -4.72 -9.95
C THR A 294 3.86 -5.15 -11.35
N GLN A 295 3.57 -6.44 -11.51
CA GLN A 295 3.20 -7.02 -12.81
C GLN A 295 2.35 -8.28 -12.62
N GLY A 296 1.32 -8.49 -13.46
CA GLY A 296 0.36 -9.59 -13.31
C GLY A 296 -0.50 -9.49 -12.06
N THR A 297 -0.38 -8.40 -11.30
CA THR A 297 -1.03 -8.23 -10.00
C THR A 297 -2.42 -7.65 -10.17
N ARG A 298 -3.36 -8.14 -9.36
CA ARG A 298 -4.72 -7.64 -9.30
C ARG A 298 -5.06 -7.13 -7.89
N VAL A 299 -5.62 -5.93 -7.82
CA VAL A 299 -6.18 -5.31 -6.61
C VAL A 299 -7.67 -5.17 -6.82
N ALA A 300 -8.49 -6.04 -6.24
CA ALA A 300 -9.90 -6.08 -6.56
C ALA A 300 -10.81 -6.21 -5.35
N ARG A 301 -11.95 -5.51 -5.43
CA ARG A 301 -13.03 -5.59 -4.43
C ARG A 301 -12.58 -5.24 -3.01
N ASN A 302 -11.53 -4.42 -2.85
CA ASN A 302 -11.09 -3.95 -1.55
C ASN A 302 -11.85 -2.69 -1.14
N LEU A 303 -12.00 -2.52 0.16
CA LEU A 303 -12.59 -1.35 0.79
C LEU A 303 -11.50 -0.58 1.55
N LEU A 304 -11.07 0.57 1.00
CA LEU A 304 -10.07 1.46 1.60
C LEU A 304 -10.73 2.79 1.97
N TYR A 305 -10.60 3.21 3.23
CA TYR A 305 -11.20 4.45 3.74
C TYR A 305 -10.49 4.94 4.99
N ALA A 306 -10.67 6.21 5.33
CA ALA A 306 -10.05 6.84 6.49
C ALA A 306 -8.52 6.69 6.57
N ASN A 307 -7.85 6.38 5.46
CA ASN A 307 -6.40 6.41 5.36
C ASN A 307 -5.91 7.82 5.01
N THR A 308 -4.65 8.14 5.24
CA THR A 308 -4.07 9.36 4.65
C THR A 308 -4.01 9.22 3.13
N ARG A 309 -3.65 8.02 2.64
CA ARG A 309 -3.64 7.63 1.22
C ARG A 309 -4.16 6.21 1.07
N ASP A 310 -4.91 5.89 0.01
CA ASP A 310 -5.48 4.55 -0.15
C ASP A 310 -4.58 3.61 -0.95
N LEU A 311 -4.36 3.90 -2.22
CA LEU A 311 -3.58 3.02 -3.11
C LEU A 311 -2.48 3.81 -3.81
N PHE A 312 -1.26 3.35 -3.67
CA PHE A 312 -0.10 3.85 -4.37
C PHE A 312 0.56 2.75 -5.21
N VAL A 313 0.69 2.96 -6.52
CA VAL A 313 1.46 2.10 -7.42
C VAL A 313 2.66 2.88 -7.91
N GLU A 314 3.86 2.46 -7.51
CA GLU A 314 5.11 3.18 -7.76
C GLU A 314 6.07 2.34 -8.62
N VAL A 315 6.70 3.00 -9.58
CA VAL A 315 7.81 2.51 -10.42
C VAL A 315 7.57 1.10 -10.97
N SER A 316 6.48 0.95 -11.74
CA SER A 316 6.06 -0.33 -12.34
C SER A 316 5.65 -0.14 -13.80
N HIS A 317 5.79 -1.20 -14.59
CA HIS A 317 5.52 -1.17 -16.04
C HIS A 317 4.23 -1.89 -16.45
N GLY A 318 3.54 -2.55 -15.50
CA GLY A 318 2.36 -3.36 -15.79
C GLY A 318 2.68 -4.67 -16.57
N PRO A 319 1.64 -5.41 -17.00
CA PRO A 319 0.23 -5.15 -16.71
C PRO A 319 -0.11 -5.32 -15.23
N TYR A 320 -0.99 -4.50 -14.69
CA TYR A 320 -1.63 -4.73 -13.40
C TYR A 320 -3.08 -4.22 -13.46
N VAL A 321 -3.96 -4.81 -12.65
CA VAL A 321 -5.40 -4.49 -12.66
C VAL A 321 -5.85 -4.01 -11.28
N VAL A 322 -6.57 -2.90 -11.27
CA VAL A 322 -7.23 -2.33 -10.07
C VAL A 322 -8.71 -2.24 -10.39
N ASP A 323 -9.54 -3.14 -9.82
CA ASP A 323 -10.93 -3.21 -10.23
C ASP A 323 -11.93 -3.38 -9.08
N HIS A 324 -13.08 -2.77 -9.23
CA HIS A 324 -14.21 -2.89 -8.30
C HIS A 324 -13.86 -2.53 -6.84
N ASN A 325 -12.90 -1.65 -6.59
CA ASN A 325 -12.55 -1.19 -5.24
C ASN A 325 -13.35 0.06 -4.86
N VAL A 326 -13.49 0.29 -3.57
CA VAL A 326 -13.85 1.58 -2.99
C VAL A 326 -12.59 2.22 -2.41
N LEU A 327 -12.19 3.35 -2.97
CA LEU A 327 -11.05 4.16 -2.55
C LEU A 327 -11.61 5.51 -2.05
N ALA A 328 -11.89 5.60 -0.75
CA ALA A 328 -12.71 6.67 -0.19
C ALA A 328 -11.92 7.70 0.62
N SER A 329 -10.60 7.57 0.71
CA SER A 329 -9.76 8.51 1.45
C SER A 329 -9.40 9.75 0.63
N ARG A 330 -8.88 10.76 1.28
CA ARG A 330 -8.57 12.08 0.72
C ARG A 330 -7.61 12.03 -0.48
N VAL A 331 -6.58 11.17 -0.42
CA VAL A 331 -5.74 10.81 -1.57
C VAL A 331 -6.06 9.35 -1.89
N ALA A 332 -6.92 9.16 -2.89
CA ALA A 332 -7.47 7.85 -3.20
C ALA A 332 -6.52 7.00 -4.05
N LEU A 333 -5.81 7.63 -4.99
CA LEU A 333 -4.99 6.90 -5.94
C LEU A 333 -3.73 7.69 -6.32
N GLU A 334 -2.59 7.05 -6.24
CA GLU A 334 -1.32 7.57 -6.73
C GLU A 334 -0.76 6.62 -7.79
N VAL A 335 -0.53 7.13 -9.00
CA VAL A 335 -0.05 6.38 -10.16
C VAL A 335 1.29 6.98 -10.60
N PHE A 336 2.38 6.44 -10.05
CA PHE A 336 3.76 6.77 -10.42
C PHE A 336 4.35 5.59 -11.19
N SER A 337 3.55 5.05 -12.07
CA SER A 337 3.76 3.83 -12.83
C SER A 337 3.20 3.99 -14.24
N GLN A 338 3.23 2.92 -15.00
CA GLN A 338 2.65 2.84 -16.34
C GLN A 338 2.14 1.41 -16.60
N GLY A 339 1.19 1.26 -17.52
CA GLY A 339 0.65 -0.06 -17.89
C GLY A 339 -0.41 -0.60 -16.93
N GLY A 340 -1.09 0.28 -16.18
CA GLY A 340 -2.20 -0.07 -15.31
C GLY A 340 -3.56 -0.10 -16.00
N ALA A 341 -4.48 -0.92 -15.48
CA ALA A 341 -5.90 -0.90 -15.82
C ALA A 341 -6.74 -0.66 -14.55
N PHE A 342 -7.41 0.47 -14.50
CA PHE A 342 -8.30 0.89 -13.41
C PHE A 342 -9.74 0.79 -13.90
N VAL A 343 -10.47 -0.20 -13.42
CA VAL A 343 -11.78 -0.56 -13.99
C VAL A 343 -12.86 -0.65 -12.91
N ASN A 344 -13.98 0.02 -13.12
CA ASN A 344 -15.12 -0.05 -12.22
C ASN A 344 -14.81 0.24 -10.74
N ASN A 345 -13.91 1.16 -10.42
CA ASN A 345 -13.67 1.60 -9.04
C ASN A 345 -14.59 2.77 -8.67
N LEU A 346 -14.86 2.94 -7.38
CA LEU A 346 -15.30 4.20 -6.80
C LEU A 346 -14.06 4.92 -6.27
N VAL A 347 -13.80 6.13 -6.78
CA VAL A 347 -12.67 6.98 -6.41
C VAL A 347 -13.22 8.25 -5.77
N GLY A 348 -13.18 8.30 -4.44
CA GLY A 348 -13.76 9.38 -3.64
C GLY A 348 -12.78 10.48 -3.25
N GLY A 349 -11.54 10.40 -3.68
CA GLY A 349 -10.47 11.35 -3.37
C GLY A 349 -9.64 11.74 -4.58
N ALA A 350 -8.51 12.39 -4.32
CA ALA A 350 -7.60 12.85 -5.36
C ALA A 350 -6.87 11.69 -6.05
N LEU A 351 -6.64 11.86 -7.35
CA LEU A 351 -5.73 11.10 -8.17
C LEU A 351 -4.44 11.89 -8.37
N ARG A 352 -3.30 11.29 -8.09
CA ARG A 352 -1.96 11.86 -8.31
C ARG A 352 -1.22 11.08 -9.38
N LEU A 353 -0.62 11.79 -10.31
CA LEU A 353 0.18 11.24 -11.41
C LEU A 353 1.58 11.83 -11.39
N GLU A 354 2.60 10.99 -11.56
CA GLU A 354 3.97 11.45 -11.71
C GLU A 354 4.78 10.47 -12.56
N PRO A 355 5.45 10.93 -13.63
CA PRO A 355 6.50 10.17 -14.29
C PRO A 355 7.73 10.08 -13.39
N VAL A 356 8.43 8.95 -13.41
CA VAL A 356 9.64 8.71 -12.61
C VAL A 356 10.78 8.36 -13.56
N ILE A 357 11.41 9.39 -14.12
CA ILE A 357 12.43 9.24 -15.17
C ILE A 357 13.86 9.14 -14.63
N ASP A 358 14.05 9.29 -13.34
CA ASP A 358 15.33 9.18 -12.65
C ASP A 358 15.58 7.79 -12.03
N ARG A 359 14.59 6.93 -12.06
CA ARG A 359 14.66 5.56 -11.53
C ARG A 359 14.20 4.55 -12.58
N ALA A 360 15.08 3.65 -12.98
CA ALA A 360 14.72 2.51 -13.82
C ALA A 360 14.37 1.30 -12.97
N THR A 361 13.38 0.53 -13.39
CA THR A 361 12.97 -0.72 -12.73
C THR A 361 12.83 -1.86 -13.74
N PRO A 362 13.07 -3.12 -13.34
CA PRO A 362 12.83 -4.25 -14.21
C PRO A 362 11.35 -4.44 -14.56
N TYR A 363 11.12 -4.99 -15.74
CA TYR A 363 9.87 -5.66 -16.10
C TYR A 363 10.17 -7.10 -16.49
N HIS A 364 9.20 -7.97 -16.32
CA HIS A 364 9.36 -9.40 -16.35
C HIS A 364 8.62 -10.04 -17.52
N ARG A 365 8.97 -11.26 -17.85
CA ARG A 365 8.12 -12.09 -18.70
C ARG A 365 6.79 -12.35 -17.98
N PRO A 366 5.66 -12.40 -18.69
CA PRO A 366 4.38 -12.72 -18.08
C PRO A 366 4.46 -13.95 -17.16
N HIS A 367 3.82 -13.86 -16.00
CA HIS A 367 3.73 -14.91 -14.98
C HIS A 367 5.08 -15.48 -14.51
N SER A 368 6.12 -14.66 -14.52
CA SER A 368 7.49 -15.09 -14.22
C SER A 368 8.28 -14.00 -13.52
N THR A 369 9.21 -14.40 -12.68
CA THR A 369 10.24 -13.50 -12.10
C THR A 369 11.42 -13.26 -13.06
N GLN A 370 11.38 -13.84 -14.27
CA GLN A 370 12.43 -13.65 -15.26
C GLN A 370 12.40 -12.24 -15.82
N VAL A 371 13.48 -11.50 -15.62
CA VAL A 371 13.63 -10.13 -16.13
C VAL A 371 13.68 -10.16 -17.66
N SER A 372 12.84 -9.36 -18.31
CA SER A 372 12.82 -9.13 -19.76
C SER A 372 13.59 -7.88 -20.16
N GLY A 373 13.60 -6.88 -19.30
CA GLY A 373 14.28 -5.62 -19.50
C GLY A 373 14.07 -4.69 -18.32
N TYR A 374 14.54 -3.47 -18.42
CA TYR A 374 14.25 -2.42 -17.44
C TYR A 374 14.18 -1.06 -18.13
N ALA A 375 13.35 -0.17 -17.57
CA ALA A 375 13.16 1.16 -18.09
C ALA A 375 12.74 2.12 -16.97
N VAL A 376 12.74 3.41 -17.28
CA VAL A 376 12.14 4.47 -16.45
C VAL A 376 10.64 4.53 -16.67
N ILE A 377 9.92 5.19 -15.78
CA ILE A 377 8.48 5.42 -15.89
C ILE A 377 8.25 6.74 -16.62
N CYS A 378 7.87 6.65 -17.89
CA CYS A 378 7.53 7.82 -18.69
C CYS A 378 6.11 8.36 -18.41
N GLY A 379 5.30 7.59 -17.68
CA GLY A 379 3.88 7.88 -17.39
C GLY A 379 2.96 7.61 -18.58
N GLY A 380 1.69 7.33 -18.29
CA GLY A 380 0.69 6.88 -19.26
C GLY A 380 0.75 5.39 -19.54
N ASP A 381 0.28 4.98 -20.71
CA ASP A 381 -0.04 3.56 -21.02
C ASP A 381 -1.05 2.97 -20.03
N ASP A 382 -1.97 3.83 -19.53
CA ASP A 382 -2.94 3.49 -18.50
C ASP A 382 -4.35 3.41 -19.08
N ARG A 383 -5.21 2.59 -18.48
CA ARG A 383 -6.60 2.37 -18.85
C ARG A 383 -7.48 2.76 -17.68
N PHE A 384 -8.38 3.74 -17.86
CA PHE A 384 -9.41 4.11 -16.88
C PHE A 384 -10.78 3.90 -17.51
N ILE A 385 -11.48 2.85 -17.07
CA ILE A 385 -12.69 2.39 -17.75
C ILE A 385 -13.80 2.14 -16.72
N GLY A 386 -14.94 2.81 -16.89
CA GLY A 386 -16.12 2.57 -16.08
C GLY A 386 -15.98 2.92 -14.61
N ASN A 387 -15.06 3.81 -14.22
CA ASN A 387 -14.91 4.23 -12.83
C ASN A 387 -15.93 5.32 -12.47
N LEU A 388 -16.29 5.40 -11.19
CA LEU A 388 -17.10 6.45 -10.60
C LEU A 388 -16.22 7.37 -9.77
N PHE A 389 -15.95 8.58 -10.26
CA PHE A 389 -15.18 9.62 -9.58
C PHE A 389 -16.13 10.58 -8.87
N LEU A 390 -16.11 10.57 -7.55
CA LEU A 390 -17.00 11.40 -6.72
C LEU A 390 -16.38 12.71 -6.25
N GLY A 391 -15.17 13.02 -6.72
CA GLY A 391 -14.48 14.25 -6.38
C GLY A 391 -14.25 14.43 -4.89
N GLY A 392 -13.84 15.61 -4.51
CA GLY A 392 -13.58 15.99 -3.14
C GLY A 392 -14.20 17.33 -2.78
N ASP A 393 -14.30 17.59 -1.49
CA ASP A 393 -14.62 18.89 -0.96
C ASP A 393 -13.57 19.90 -1.42
N ALA A 394 -13.98 21.01 -2.01
CA ALA A 394 -13.10 22.07 -2.50
C ALA A 394 -12.18 22.64 -1.37
N ASP A 395 -12.66 22.62 -0.12
CA ASP A 395 -11.87 23.05 1.04
C ASP A 395 -10.79 22.03 1.43
N ARG A 396 -10.90 20.81 0.93
CA ARG A 396 -9.89 19.75 1.06
C ARG A 396 -9.02 19.59 -0.17
N ALA A 397 -9.08 20.55 -1.10
CA ALA A 397 -8.30 20.50 -2.33
C ALA A 397 -6.82 20.26 -2.02
N PHE A 398 -6.30 19.21 -2.61
CA PHE A 398 -4.89 18.89 -2.54
C PHE A 398 -4.09 20.02 -3.24
N ARG A 399 -3.13 20.61 -2.55
CA ARG A 399 -2.25 21.59 -3.16
C ARG A 399 -1.10 20.86 -3.85
N PRO A 400 -0.68 21.28 -5.06
CA PRO A 400 0.56 20.81 -5.65
C PRO A 400 1.70 20.98 -4.63
N ASP A 401 2.68 20.09 -4.64
CA ASP A 401 3.86 20.26 -3.80
C ASP A 401 4.53 21.61 -4.11
N SER A 402 5.30 22.13 -3.16
CA SER A 402 5.99 23.41 -3.29
C SER A 402 6.96 23.48 -4.48
N LYS A 403 7.26 22.33 -5.10
CA LYS A 403 8.14 22.21 -6.29
C LYS A 403 7.36 22.10 -7.60
N GLY A 404 6.04 21.96 -7.55
CA GLY A 404 5.17 21.88 -8.73
C GLY A 404 5.34 20.62 -9.58
N HIS A 405 5.96 19.57 -9.03
CA HIS A 405 6.26 18.34 -9.77
C HIS A 405 5.10 17.33 -9.79
N ARG A 406 4.15 17.44 -8.86
CA ARG A 406 3.07 16.47 -8.70
C ARG A 406 1.74 17.04 -9.15
N VAL A 407 1.12 16.36 -10.09
CA VAL A 407 -0.23 16.70 -10.55
C VAL A 407 -1.23 15.92 -9.69
N ALA A 408 -2.06 16.64 -8.96
CA ALA A 408 -3.18 16.06 -8.22
C ALA A 408 -4.48 16.64 -8.74
N THR A 409 -5.39 15.77 -9.12
CA THR A 409 -6.70 16.14 -9.67
C THR A 409 -7.81 15.29 -9.07
N TYR A 410 -9.04 15.78 -9.13
CA TYR A 410 -10.21 14.95 -8.96
C TYR A 410 -10.69 14.53 -10.36
N GLY A 411 -10.75 13.20 -10.58
CA GLY A 411 -11.00 12.62 -11.90
C GLY A 411 -9.72 12.45 -12.73
N THR A 412 -9.88 12.24 -14.02
CA THR A 412 -8.80 11.85 -14.94
C THR A 412 -8.12 13.01 -15.68
N ARG A 413 -8.49 14.26 -15.38
CA ARG A 413 -7.92 15.47 -15.99
C ARG A 413 -6.39 15.54 -15.93
N GLY A 414 -5.74 14.86 -14.99
CA GLY A 414 -4.28 14.78 -14.93
C GLY A 414 -3.64 14.22 -16.20
N TYR A 415 -4.40 13.53 -17.03
CA TYR A 415 -3.98 13.00 -18.33
C TYR A 415 -4.14 14.00 -19.50
N ASP A 416 -4.54 15.25 -19.27
CA ASP A 416 -4.63 16.24 -20.35
C ASP A 416 -3.30 16.38 -21.10
N GLY A 417 -3.36 16.37 -22.42
CA GLY A 417 -2.20 16.37 -23.32
C GLY A 417 -1.54 15.00 -23.52
N TYR A 418 -2.10 13.91 -22.97
CA TYR A 418 -1.69 12.55 -23.34
C TYR A 418 -2.42 12.12 -24.62
N PRO A 419 -1.76 11.38 -25.55
CA PRO A 419 -2.45 10.88 -26.74
C PRO A 419 -3.51 9.83 -26.36
N ALA A 420 -4.69 9.91 -26.97
CA ALA A 420 -5.76 8.95 -26.70
C ALA A 420 -5.58 7.60 -27.41
N THR A 421 -4.64 7.50 -28.35
CA THR A 421 -4.42 6.28 -29.13
C THR A 421 -2.93 6.02 -29.35
N PHE A 422 -2.60 4.75 -29.58
CA PHE A 422 -1.23 4.36 -29.95
C PHE A 422 -0.78 4.99 -31.27
N VAL A 423 -1.69 5.19 -32.22
CA VAL A 423 -1.38 5.84 -33.49
C VAL A 423 -0.93 7.29 -33.29
N ALA A 424 -1.67 8.06 -32.48
CA ALA A 424 -1.31 9.44 -32.15
C ALA A 424 0.05 9.51 -31.43
N TYR A 425 0.32 8.58 -30.53
CA TYR A 425 1.64 8.46 -29.90
C TYR A 425 2.77 8.20 -30.92
N LEU A 426 2.58 7.27 -31.86
CA LEU A 426 3.57 7.01 -32.91
C LEU A 426 3.82 8.23 -33.82
N GLU A 427 2.80 9.01 -34.10
CA GLU A 427 2.96 10.26 -34.86
C GLU A 427 3.84 11.26 -34.11
N GLU A 428 3.68 11.37 -32.79
CA GLU A 428 4.51 12.23 -31.94
C GLU A 428 5.96 11.73 -31.89
N VAL A 429 6.16 10.42 -31.70
CA VAL A 429 7.50 9.79 -31.73
C VAL A 429 8.20 10.08 -33.07
N ASN A 430 7.49 9.96 -34.18
CA ASN A 430 8.07 10.16 -35.52
C ASN A 430 8.40 11.63 -35.84
N ARG A 431 7.71 12.56 -35.18
CA ARG A 431 7.98 14.01 -35.33
C ARG A 431 9.13 14.48 -34.44
N THR A 432 9.42 13.78 -33.36
CA THR A 432 10.44 14.19 -32.39
C THR A 432 11.79 13.57 -32.73
N SER A 433 12.82 14.39 -32.83
CA SER A 433 14.20 13.93 -33.07
C SER A 433 14.92 13.58 -31.77
N GLY A 434 16.01 12.86 -31.88
CA GLY A 434 16.85 12.44 -30.77
C GLY A 434 16.85 10.92 -30.58
N ASP A 435 17.68 10.44 -29.68
CA ASP A 435 17.74 9.04 -29.30
C ASP A 435 16.76 8.73 -28.15
N HIS A 436 17.06 7.76 -27.31
CA HIS A 436 16.15 7.34 -26.22
C HIS A 436 15.68 8.48 -25.32
N THR A 437 16.44 9.55 -25.11
CA THR A 437 16.05 10.72 -24.29
C THR A 437 14.78 11.43 -24.78
N ARG A 438 14.43 11.34 -26.07
CA ARG A 438 13.17 11.90 -26.59
C ARG A 438 11.95 11.28 -25.93
N PHE A 439 12.02 9.98 -25.59
CA PHE A 439 10.91 9.25 -24.98
C PHE A 439 10.60 9.70 -23.55
N HIS A 440 11.52 10.38 -22.87
CA HIS A 440 11.27 10.94 -21.55
C HIS A 440 10.29 12.14 -21.60
N GLY A 441 10.24 12.85 -22.71
CA GLY A 441 9.33 13.98 -22.91
C GLY A 441 8.05 13.66 -23.69
N ILE A 442 7.95 12.47 -24.28
CA ILE A 442 6.78 12.05 -25.05
C ILE A 442 5.82 11.29 -24.15
N LYS A 443 4.63 11.84 -23.94
CA LYS A 443 3.57 11.21 -23.15
C LYS A 443 3.06 9.96 -23.87
N GLN A 444 2.96 8.84 -23.14
CA GLN A 444 2.42 7.59 -23.65
C GLN A 444 0.89 7.66 -23.78
N PRO A 445 0.23 6.75 -24.51
CA PRO A 445 -1.22 6.78 -24.65
C PRO A 445 -1.94 6.65 -23.30
N ALA A 446 -3.09 7.30 -23.19
CA ALA A 446 -4.04 7.10 -22.09
C ALA A 446 -5.39 6.66 -22.67
N TYR A 447 -5.84 5.45 -22.30
CA TYR A 447 -7.07 4.83 -22.80
C TYR A 447 -8.18 5.02 -21.78
N ILE A 448 -8.90 6.16 -21.90
CA ILE A 448 -9.85 6.61 -20.88
C ILE A 448 -11.22 6.78 -21.50
N HIS A 449 -12.22 6.02 -21.00
CA HIS A 449 -13.57 6.07 -21.51
C HIS A 449 -14.61 5.51 -20.54
N HIS A 450 -15.89 5.88 -20.72
CA HIS A 450 -17.03 5.38 -19.96
C HIS A 450 -16.93 5.61 -18.45
N ASN A 451 -16.21 6.63 -17.98
CA ASN A 451 -16.19 6.98 -16.56
C ASN A 451 -17.30 7.98 -16.22
N ALA A 452 -17.67 8.01 -14.96
CA ALA A 452 -18.69 8.93 -14.44
C ALA A 452 -18.08 9.85 -13.37
N TYR A 453 -18.49 11.13 -13.37
CA TYR A 453 -17.86 12.20 -12.60
C TYR A 453 -18.89 13.06 -11.88
N ALA A 454 -18.62 13.39 -10.62
CA ALA A 454 -19.41 14.31 -9.82
C ALA A 454 -18.53 15.11 -8.83
N ASN A 455 -19.10 16.07 -8.11
CA ASN A 455 -18.44 16.88 -7.07
C ASN A 455 -17.14 17.55 -7.54
N GLY A 456 -17.12 18.09 -8.75
CA GLY A 456 -15.95 18.76 -9.30
C GLY A 456 -14.85 17.84 -9.85
N ALA A 457 -15.05 16.53 -9.82
CA ALA A 457 -14.22 15.62 -10.60
C ALA A 457 -14.45 15.87 -12.10
N THR A 458 -13.36 15.84 -12.89
CA THR A 458 -13.41 16.18 -14.30
C THR A 458 -12.73 15.11 -15.16
N PRO A 459 -13.30 14.84 -16.36
CA PRO A 459 -12.71 13.90 -17.29
C PRO A 459 -11.42 14.44 -17.90
N TYR A 460 -10.60 13.56 -18.41
CA TYR A 460 -9.52 13.82 -19.36
C TYR A 460 -10.08 14.38 -20.67
N GLU A 461 -9.41 15.35 -21.29
CA GLU A 461 -9.88 16.05 -22.50
C GLU A 461 -10.14 15.14 -23.72
N GLY A 462 -9.42 14.00 -23.80
CA GLY A 462 -9.59 13.00 -24.87
C GLY A 462 -10.54 11.86 -24.52
N GLU A 463 -11.23 11.91 -23.38
CA GLU A 463 -12.14 10.84 -22.95
C GLU A 463 -13.40 10.78 -23.81
N THR A 464 -13.83 9.56 -24.14
CA THR A 464 -15.09 9.30 -24.82
C THR A 464 -16.11 8.71 -23.86
N ASP A 465 -17.39 9.00 -24.10
CA ASP A 465 -18.52 8.43 -23.37
C ASP A 465 -18.50 8.72 -21.85
N ALA A 466 -17.91 9.86 -21.46
CA ALA A 466 -17.92 10.34 -20.08
C ALA A 466 -19.32 10.82 -19.64
N VAL A 467 -19.71 10.49 -18.42
CA VAL A 467 -20.91 11.03 -17.76
C VAL A 467 -20.48 12.07 -16.73
N LEU A 468 -20.84 13.33 -16.91
CA LEU A 468 -20.51 14.41 -15.99
C LEU A 468 -21.78 14.99 -15.38
N VAL A 469 -21.85 15.00 -14.05
CA VAL A 469 -22.97 15.51 -13.27
C VAL A 469 -22.52 16.72 -12.46
N GLN A 470 -23.34 17.80 -12.52
CA GLN A 470 -23.07 19.05 -11.79
C GLN A 470 -23.76 19.11 -10.43
N GLU A 471 -24.81 18.30 -10.24
CA GLU A 471 -25.53 18.21 -8.98
C GLU A 471 -24.61 17.63 -7.89
N PRO A 472 -24.70 18.15 -6.66
CA PRO A 472 -23.94 17.59 -5.54
C PRO A 472 -24.31 16.13 -5.28
N VAL A 473 -23.32 15.31 -5.06
CA VAL A 473 -23.44 13.91 -4.68
C VAL A 473 -22.91 13.74 -3.27
N SER A 474 -23.64 13.08 -2.40
CA SER A 474 -23.15 12.71 -1.10
C SER A 474 -22.73 11.24 -1.08
N PHE A 475 -21.59 10.96 -0.47
CA PHE A 475 -21.20 9.60 -0.12
C PHE A 475 -20.39 9.61 1.18
N SER A 476 -20.54 8.55 1.96
CA SER A 476 -19.72 8.32 3.15
C SER A 476 -19.60 6.83 3.42
N VAL A 477 -18.45 6.45 3.98
CA VAL A 477 -18.24 5.11 4.52
C VAL A 477 -18.57 5.16 6.00
N VAL A 478 -19.58 4.38 6.42
CA VAL A 478 -20.05 4.32 7.80
C VAL A 478 -19.60 3.00 8.40
N ASP A 479 -18.65 3.09 9.30
CA ASP A 479 -18.08 1.95 10.02
C ASP A 479 -18.86 1.70 11.32
N GLU A 480 -19.48 0.53 11.43
CA GLU A 480 -20.22 0.07 12.62
C GLU A 480 -19.50 -1.11 13.30
N GLY A 481 -18.17 -1.20 13.13
CA GLY A 481 -17.33 -2.25 13.69
C GLY A 481 -17.33 -3.52 12.82
N THR A 482 -18.27 -4.43 13.05
CA THR A 482 -18.35 -5.68 12.28
C THR A 482 -18.99 -5.53 10.91
N GLN A 483 -19.65 -4.42 10.66
CA GLN A 483 -20.29 -4.10 9.38
C GLN A 483 -19.88 -2.71 8.91
N VAL A 484 -19.70 -2.56 7.61
CA VAL A 484 -19.44 -1.26 7.00
C VAL A 484 -20.46 -1.01 5.91
N HIS A 485 -20.99 0.19 5.90
CA HIS A 485 -21.98 0.63 4.92
C HIS A 485 -21.43 1.78 4.07
N LEU A 486 -21.79 1.78 2.81
CA LEU A 486 -21.65 2.92 1.92
C LEU A 486 -23.01 3.63 1.88
N ASP A 487 -23.10 4.80 2.51
CA ASP A 487 -24.23 5.70 2.40
C ASP A 487 -23.97 6.62 1.21
N ILE A 488 -24.83 6.54 0.18
CA ILE A 488 -24.61 7.26 -1.08
C ILE A 488 -25.91 7.80 -1.63
N GLU A 489 -25.88 9.02 -2.18
CA GLU A 489 -27.00 9.62 -2.88
C GLU A 489 -26.56 10.03 -4.28
N LEU A 490 -27.09 9.33 -5.30
CA LEU A 490 -26.69 9.50 -6.69
C LEU A 490 -27.88 9.99 -7.54
N PRO A 491 -27.69 11.00 -8.41
CA PRO A 491 -28.65 11.34 -9.44
C PRO A 491 -28.70 10.25 -10.51
N GLU A 492 -29.85 10.14 -11.16
CA GLU A 492 -30.14 9.08 -12.16
C GLU A 492 -29.05 8.92 -13.25
N PRO A 493 -28.46 9.99 -13.82
CA PRO A 493 -27.42 9.82 -14.83
C PRO A 493 -26.19 9.00 -14.39
N LEU A 494 -25.82 9.03 -13.09
CA LEU A 494 -24.69 8.25 -12.55
C LEU A 494 -25.02 6.77 -12.31
N THR A 495 -26.29 6.41 -12.35
CA THR A 495 -26.78 5.04 -12.13
C THR A 495 -27.27 4.37 -13.40
N ALA A 496 -27.28 5.12 -14.50
CA ALA A 496 -27.64 4.57 -15.81
C ALA A 496 -26.62 3.52 -16.28
N PRO A 497 -27.08 2.48 -16.97
CA PRO A 497 -26.15 1.52 -17.59
C PRO A 497 -25.22 2.21 -18.57
N LEU A 498 -23.91 2.08 -18.37
CA LEU A 498 -22.89 2.77 -19.12
C LEU A 498 -21.90 1.81 -19.80
N ILE A 499 -21.52 0.73 -19.12
CA ILE A 499 -20.45 -0.15 -19.59
C ILE A 499 -20.79 -1.63 -19.42
N ILE A 500 -20.41 -2.44 -20.38
CA ILE A 500 -20.42 -3.91 -20.27
C ILE A 500 -19.20 -4.39 -19.46
N PRO A 501 -19.22 -5.62 -18.89
CA PRO A 501 -18.05 -6.17 -18.20
C PRO A 501 -16.82 -6.20 -19.09
N VAL A 502 -15.72 -5.63 -18.59
CA VAL A 502 -14.44 -5.50 -19.31
C VAL A 502 -13.69 -6.82 -19.30
N THR A 503 -13.09 -7.16 -20.43
CA THR A 503 -12.25 -8.33 -20.63
C THR A 503 -10.87 -7.95 -21.14
N SER A 504 -9.92 -8.89 -21.19
CA SER A 504 -8.61 -8.67 -21.82
C SER A 504 -8.71 -8.10 -23.23
N GLY A 505 -9.74 -8.49 -24.00
CA GLY A 505 -9.94 -8.00 -25.37
C GLY A 505 -10.27 -6.52 -25.46
N ASP A 506 -10.73 -5.91 -24.36
CA ASP A 506 -11.09 -4.49 -24.26
C ASP A 506 -9.92 -3.65 -23.72
N LEU A 507 -8.85 -4.30 -23.27
CA LEU A 507 -7.68 -3.67 -22.66
C LEU A 507 -6.51 -3.69 -23.65
N PRO A 508 -6.10 -2.56 -24.23
CA PRO A 508 -4.91 -2.50 -25.07
C PRO A 508 -3.68 -3.09 -24.37
N ARG A 509 -2.87 -3.82 -25.11
CA ARG A 509 -1.66 -4.48 -24.62
C ARG A 509 -0.67 -3.49 -24.02
N VAL A 510 -0.01 -3.86 -22.93
CA VAL A 510 0.98 -3.02 -22.25
C VAL A 510 2.27 -2.93 -23.07
N ARG A 511 2.80 -1.74 -23.22
CA ARG A 511 3.90 -1.45 -24.15
C ARG A 511 5.25 -2.04 -23.75
N PHE A 512 5.71 -1.82 -22.53
CA PHE A 512 7.08 -2.22 -22.12
C PHE A 512 7.20 -3.72 -21.92
N ALA A 513 6.31 -4.31 -21.15
CA ALA A 513 6.31 -5.75 -20.94
C ALA A 513 5.82 -6.54 -22.15
N ASP A 514 5.23 -5.85 -23.15
CA ASP A 514 4.60 -6.45 -24.34
C ASP A 514 3.67 -7.60 -23.95
N ALA A 515 2.79 -7.34 -22.98
CA ALA A 515 1.95 -8.34 -22.34
C ALA A 515 0.47 -7.94 -22.35
N ASP A 516 -0.39 -8.93 -22.47
CA ASP A 516 -1.84 -8.80 -22.29
C ASP A 516 -2.20 -8.83 -20.81
N PHE A 517 -3.44 -8.47 -20.49
CA PHE A 517 -3.99 -8.58 -19.14
C PHE A 517 -4.53 -10.00 -18.95
N GLU A 518 -3.87 -10.77 -18.10
CA GLU A 518 -4.14 -12.18 -17.87
C GLU A 518 -4.27 -12.48 -16.38
N GLU A 519 -5.04 -13.51 -16.04
CA GLU A 519 -5.06 -14.10 -14.70
C GLU A 519 -3.75 -14.85 -14.44
N PRO A 520 -3.38 -15.18 -13.17
CA PRO A 520 -2.12 -15.85 -12.86
C PRO A 520 -1.90 -17.22 -13.51
N ASP A 521 -2.95 -17.82 -14.07
CA ASP A 521 -2.89 -19.07 -14.83
C ASP A 521 -2.70 -18.87 -16.35
N GLY A 522 -2.58 -17.61 -16.78
CA GLY A 522 -2.45 -17.23 -18.19
C GLY A 522 -3.78 -17.15 -18.95
N SER A 523 -4.91 -17.33 -18.30
CA SER A 523 -6.22 -17.12 -18.92
C SER A 523 -6.53 -15.62 -19.06
N PRO A 524 -7.30 -15.22 -20.08
CA PRO A 524 -7.69 -13.82 -20.25
C PRO A 524 -8.47 -13.30 -19.05
N VAL A 525 -8.14 -12.10 -18.57
CA VAL A 525 -8.89 -11.41 -17.51
C VAL A 525 -10.34 -11.17 -17.95
N ALA A 526 -11.27 -11.38 -17.01
CA ALA A 526 -12.68 -11.08 -17.16
C ALA A 526 -13.24 -10.43 -15.88
N LEU A 527 -13.48 -9.11 -15.95
CA LEU A 527 -13.88 -8.30 -14.79
C LEU A 527 -15.41 -8.28 -14.62
N HIS A 528 -15.97 -9.42 -14.29
CA HIS A 528 -17.42 -9.66 -14.24
C HIS A 528 -17.98 -9.86 -12.83
N THR A 529 -17.17 -9.64 -11.79
CA THR A 529 -17.61 -9.77 -10.38
C THR A 529 -17.50 -8.42 -9.68
N ASP A 530 -18.61 -7.92 -9.17
CA ASP A 530 -18.67 -6.64 -8.48
C ASP A 530 -18.08 -6.70 -7.05
N LEU A 531 -18.02 -5.55 -6.35
CA LEU A 531 -17.51 -5.43 -4.98
C LEU A 531 -18.13 -6.46 -4.01
N LEU A 532 -19.44 -6.71 -4.15
CA LEU A 532 -20.20 -7.60 -3.27
C LEU A 532 -20.15 -9.08 -3.69
N GLY A 533 -19.41 -9.40 -4.75
CA GLY A 533 -19.33 -10.77 -5.29
C GLY A 533 -20.46 -11.12 -6.26
N ASN A 534 -21.32 -10.16 -6.63
CA ASN A 534 -22.38 -10.41 -7.62
C ASN A 534 -21.77 -10.52 -9.02
N ARG A 535 -22.22 -11.52 -9.75
CA ARG A 535 -21.77 -11.71 -11.13
C ARG A 535 -22.54 -10.80 -12.09
N LYS A 536 -21.81 -10.04 -12.89
CA LYS A 536 -22.31 -9.27 -14.02
C LYS A 536 -22.46 -10.19 -15.23
N GLU A 537 -23.59 -10.10 -15.92
CA GLU A 537 -23.84 -10.88 -17.15
C GLU A 537 -23.04 -10.30 -18.32
N GLN A 538 -22.43 -11.16 -19.11
CA GLN A 538 -21.69 -10.74 -20.29
C GLN A 538 -22.66 -10.13 -21.33
N GLY A 539 -22.32 -8.95 -21.84
CA GLY A 539 -23.13 -8.22 -22.82
C GLY A 539 -24.26 -7.38 -22.22
N ALA A 540 -24.54 -7.46 -20.91
CA ALA A 540 -25.41 -6.50 -20.23
C ALA A 540 -24.58 -5.29 -19.78
N ALA A 541 -25.14 -4.08 -19.92
CA ALA A 541 -24.49 -2.86 -19.44
C ALA A 541 -24.86 -2.58 -17.98
N TYR A 542 -23.89 -2.03 -17.24
CA TYR A 542 -23.96 -1.71 -15.82
C TYR A 542 -23.55 -0.25 -15.56
N PRO A 543 -23.93 0.36 -14.45
CA PRO A 543 -23.44 1.67 -14.06
C PRO A 543 -21.90 1.68 -13.92
N ALA A 544 -21.29 2.85 -14.01
CA ALA A 544 -19.90 3.04 -13.61
C ALA A 544 -19.74 2.81 -12.11
N GLY A 545 -18.57 2.31 -11.71
CA GLY A 545 -18.25 2.04 -10.32
C GLY A 545 -18.32 0.57 -9.91
N PRO A 546 -18.10 0.27 -8.61
CA PRO A 546 -17.80 -1.08 -8.15
C PRO A 546 -19.02 -1.98 -7.95
N LEU A 547 -20.23 -1.47 -8.10
CA LEU A 547 -21.48 -2.18 -7.82
C LEU A 547 -22.29 -2.43 -9.09
N ALA A 548 -22.77 -3.65 -9.27
CA ALA A 548 -23.63 -4.01 -10.39
C ALA A 548 -25.04 -3.38 -10.30
N ALA A 549 -25.50 -3.11 -9.09
CA ALA A 549 -26.79 -2.49 -8.83
C ALA A 549 -26.58 -1.18 -8.06
N LEU A 550 -26.72 -0.06 -8.77
CA LEU A 550 -26.84 1.27 -8.19
C LEU A 550 -28.19 1.87 -8.63
N SER A 551 -28.96 2.38 -7.68
CA SER A 551 -30.22 3.06 -7.96
C SER A 551 -30.08 4.56 -7.70
N GLY A 552 -30.80 5.39 -8.46
CA GLY A 552 -30.88 6.81 -8.18
C GLY A 552 -31.55 7.09 -6.83
N GLY A 553 -31.17 8.21 -6.22
CA GLY A 553 -31.57 8.59 -4.87
C GLY A 553 -30.64 8.09 -3.78
N SER A 554 -31.12 8.16 -2.54
CA SER A 554 -30.35 7.76 -1.35
C SER A 554 -30.38 6.24 -1.17
N ALA A 555 -29.22 5.65 -0.93
CA ALA A 555 -29.05 4.22 -0.65
C ALA A 555 -28.04 4.01 0.47
N ARG A 556 -28.31 3.03 1.34
CA ARG A 556 -27.38 2.50 2.32
C ARG A 556 -27.03 1.06 1.93
N ILE A 557 -25.81 0.82 1.55
CA ILE A 557 -25.34 -0.46 0.98
C ILE A 557 -24.30 -1.06 1.92
N ARG A 558 -24.57 -2.25 2.41
CA ARG A 558 -23.56 -2.96 3.18
C ARG A 558 -22.44 -3.42 2.23
N VAL A 559 -21.19 -3.01 2.54
CA VAL A 559 -20.00 -3.28 1.72
C VAL A 559 -18.95 -4.14 2.43
N TRP A 560 -19.20 -4.41 3.72
CA TRP A 560 -18.41 -5.34 4.53
C TRP A 560 -19.25 -6.02 5.61
#